data_29c6265fccb36d8c875caf217d6d9819
#
_entry.id   29c6265fccb36d8c875caf217d6d9819
#
_cell.length_a   1.000
_cell.length_b   1.000
_cell.length_c   1.000
_cell.angle_alpha   90.00
_cell.angle_beta   90.00
_cell.angle_gamma   90.00
#
_symmetry.space_group_name_H-M   'P 1'
#
loop_
_entity.id
_entity.type
_entity.pdbx_description
1 polymer ?
#
loop_
_entity_poly.entity_id
_entity_poly.type
_entity_poly.pdbx_seq_one_letter_code
_entity_poly.pdbx_strand_id
1 'polypeptide(L)'
;MFHSFYRQLTALLRSRDKSANRGIRKNAGPMNRHLVRALVFLALLALPAAASAKQPAGSQPGAGKAPQTPEQATVKISLGKLKGGKAPIYGTVPVYGTVEPFAPGQSVDVTFYLDGHKLLKREAHVRPGNGGAGVFKASILVRKDGKYAASAHLPASGSLRGDTTVRKSWRVSFPALGQGQCGPVVKGFKKAMAKMGYVSGGGKCFNGRTGREMLAYRKVNGMARNEHAGKGLVQQVFGGRGGYRVRHPEAGEHAEVPLDKQVLVLTKGDKPFAIYPVSTGKPSTPTVTGEYSFYRQEPGYNAEGMYYSFYWHNGYAVHGYAEVPNYAASHGCVRTFIADQPRIYEQLHYGEPIFVF
;
A
#
# COMPACT_ATOMS: atom_id res chain seq x y z
N MET A 1 -21.79 -38.10 -15.96
CA MET A 1 -22.44 -38.15 -14.65
C MET A 1 -21.77 -37.15 -13.67
N PHE A 2 -21.36 -35.93 -14.15
CA PHE A 2 -20.65 -34.92 -13.34
C PHE A 2 -21.20 -33.47 -13.55
N HIS A 3 -22.43 -33.32 -14.03
CA HIS A 3 -23.03 -31.99 -14.34
C HIS A 3 -24.21 -31.59 -13.42
N SER A 4 -24.50 -32.37 -12.34
CA SER A 4 -25.66 -32.11 -11.47
C SER A 4 -25.31 -31.56 -10.07
N PHE A 5 -24.05 -31.45 -9.68
CA PHE A 5 -23.68 -31.06 -8.30
C PHE A 5 -23.40 -29.57 -8.12
N TYR A 6 -23.26 -28.80 -9.19
CA TYR A 6 -22.92 -27.36 -9.10
C TYR A 6 -24.10 -26.39 -9.05
N ARG A 7 -25.35 -26.89 -9.24
CA ARG A 7 -26.55 -26.03 -9.22
C ARG A 7 -27.28 -25.94 -7.87
N GLN A 8 -26.90 -26.70 -6.86
CA GLN A 8 -27.58 -26.66 -5.55
C GLN A 8 -26.87 -25.83 -4.47
N LEU A 9 -25.64 -25.39 -4.68
CA LEU A 9 -24.91 -24.57 -3.68
C LEU A 9 -25.10 -23.05 -3.83
N THR A 10 -25.68 -22.58 -4.90
CA THR A 10 -25.91 -21.13 -5.16
C THR A 10 -27.28 -20.64 -4.73
N ALA A 11 -28.20 -21.52 -4.30
CA ALA A 11 -29.54 -21.12 -3.86
C ALA A 11 -29.68 -20.83 -2.35
N LEU A 12 -28.67 -21.15 -1.53
CA LEU A 12 -28.74 -21.05 -0.06
C LEU A 12 -28.07 -19.80 0.54
N LEU A 13 -27.47 -18.93 -0.29
CA LEU A 13 -26.82 -17.71 0.15
C LEU A 13 -27.55 -16.39 -0.22
N ARG A 14 -28.79 -16.48 -0.73
CA ARG A 14 -29.59 -15.28 -1.13
C ARG A 14 -30.80 -14.96 -0.23
N SER A 15 -30.94 -15.53 0.95
CA SER A 15 -32.13 -15.30 1.81
C SER A 15 -31.83 -14.82 3.23
N ARG A 16 -30.80 -13.97 3.43
CA ARG A 16 -30.64 -13.23 4.70
C ARG A 16 -29.98 -11.88 4.42
N ASP A 17 -30.76 -10.93 3.94
CA ASP A 17 -30.59 -9.51 4.28
C ASP A 17 -31.69 -8.65 3.65
N LYS A 18 -32.89 -8.67 4.23
CA LYS A 18 -33.95 -7.67 4.00
C LYS A 18 -34.77 -7.53 5.27
N SER A 19 -34.25 -6.81 6.26
CA SER A 19 -35.12 -6.07 7.17
C SER A 19 -34.28 -5.10 8.01
N ALA A 20 -34.78 -3.89 8.10
CA ALA A 20 -34.32 -2.76 8.91
C ALA A 20 -33.56 -1.68 8.15
N ASN A 21 -34.25 -0.79 7.49
CA ASN A 21 -34.23 0.63 7.84
C ASN A 21 -35.32 1.41 7.09
N ARG A 22 -36.43 1.71 7.79
CA ARG A 22 -37.35 2.79 7.43
C ARG A 22 -37.38 3.82 8.54
N GLY A 23 -37.19 5.06 8.17
CA GLY A 23 -37.65 6.23 8.95
C GLY A 23 -36.56 6.99 9.63
N ILE A 24 -36.20 8.15 9.16
CA ILE A 24 -36.75 9.45 9.60
C ILE A 24 -35.99 10.56 8.86
N ARG A 25 -36.72 11.31 8.05
CA ARG A 25 -36.32 12.66 7.60
C ARG A 25 -36.63 13.67 8.70
N LYS A 26 -35.75 14.67 8.95
CA LYS A 26 -36.13 16.11 8.82
C LYS A 26 -35.02 17.02 9.38
N ASN A 27 -34.59 17.94 8.55
CA ASN A 27 -34.39 19.38 8.71
C ASN A 27 -33.59 19.92 9.92
N ALA A 28 -32.50 20.63 9.63
CA ALA A 28 -32.41 22.07 9.90
C ALA A 28 -31.06 22.62 9.44
N GLY A 29 -31.13 23.76 8.81
CA GLY A 29 -30.02 24.53 8.22
C GLY A 29 -29.27 25.41 9.26
N PRO A 30 -28.45 26.37 8.77
CA PRO A 30 -27.28 26.87 9.48
C PRO A 30 -27.57 28.12 10.34
N MET A 31 -26.86 28.26 11.43
CA MET A 31 -26.77 29.55 12.17
C MET A 31 -25.48 29.62 12.97
N ASN A 32 -24.62 30.44 12.54
CA ASN A 32 -24.20 31.79 12.94
C ASN A 32 -23.39 31.92 14.25
N ARG A 33 -22.25 32.59 14.03
CA ARG A 33 -21.31 33.17 15.01
C ARG A 33 -22.00 34.11 15.98
N HIS A 34 -21.56 34.21 17.22
CA HIS A 34 -21.06 35.39 17.91
C HIS A 34 -21.07 35.21 19.46
N LEU A 35 -19.95 35.58 20.07
CA LEU A 35 -19.77 36.33 21.31
C LEU A 35 -20.63 36.01 22.57
N VAL A 36 -19.95 35.85 23.69
CA VAL A 36 -20.21 36.50 24.99
C VAL A 36 -19.05 36.16 25.96
N ARG A 37 -18.15 37.07 26.26
CA ARG A 37 -18.02 38.03 27.36
C ARG A 37 -17.89 37.42 28.76
N ALA A 38 -16.75 37.78 29.32
CA ALA A 38 -16.29 37.68 30.71
C ALA A 38 -17.32 38.12 31.77
N LEU A 39 -17.27 37.44 32.91
CA LEU A 39 -17.72 38.00 34.17
C LEU A 39 -16.74 37.65 35.29
N VAL A 40 -16.05 38.66 35.72
CA VAL A 40 -15.25 38.75 36.96
C VAL A 40 -16.23 38.84 38.16
N PHE A 41 -16.10 38.00 39.13
CA PHE A 41 -16.68 38.25 40.47
C PHE A 41 -15.57 38.30 41.52
N LEU A 42 -15.40 39.50 42.00
CA LEU A 42 -14.66 39.88 43.19
C LEU A 42 -15.56 39.61 44.42
N ALA A 43 -15.10 38.89 45.44
CA ALA A 43 -15.75 38.87 46.75
C ALA A 43 -14.68 39.00 47.83
N LEU A 44 -14.90 40.04 48.61
CA LEU A 44 -14.07 40.57 49.68
C LEU A 44 -14.02 39.66 50.93
N LEU A 45 -12.90 39.79 51.59
CA LEU A 45 -12.55 39.57 53.02
C LEU A 45 -13.67 39.59 54.03
N ALA A 46 -13.61 38.61 54.91
CA ALA A 46 -13.96 38.79 56.32
C ALA A 46 -13.11 37.82 57.17
N LEU A 47 -12.25 38.38 58.00
CA LEU A 47 -11.61 37.75 59.16
C LEU A 47 -12.54 37.78 60.36
N PRO A 48 -12.59 36.79 61.22
CA PRO A 48 -12.83 36.99 62.63
C PRO A 48 -11.66 36.48 63.48
N ALA A 49 -11.59 37.15 64.63
CA ALA A 49 -10.57 37.22 65.65
C ALA A 49 -10.24 35.91 66.36
N ALA A 50 -9.03 35.89 66.84
CA ALA A 50 -8.45 34.87 67.72
C ALA A 50 -9.22 34.63 69.04
N ALA A 51 -9.46 33.36 69.34
CA ALA A 51 -9.72 32.92 70.71
C ALA A 51 -8.65 31.89 71.09
N SER A 52 -7.86 32.27 72.08
CA SER A 52 -6.78 31.47 72.67
C SER A 52 -7.43 30.39 73.55
N ALA A 53 -7.22 29.12 73.21
CA ALA A 53 -7.57 28.00 74.10
C ALA A 53 -6.31 27.15 74.34
N LYS A 54 -6.04 26.97 75.68
CA LYS A 54 -4.95 26.19 76.26
C LYS A 54 -4.93 24.74 75.73
N GLN A 55 -3.75 24.28 75.28
CA GLN A 55 -3.44 22.90 75.00
C GLN A 55 -3.30 22.04 76.25
N PRO A 56 -3.82 20.79 76.21
CA PRO A 56 -3.29 19.72 77.09
C PRO A 56 -2.14 19.00 76.32
N ALA A 57 -1.07 18.78 77.10
CA ALA A 57 0.06 17.96 76.63
C ALA A 57 -0.35 16.50 76.48
N GLY A 58 0.04 15.90 75.36
CA GLY A 58 -0.04 14.45 75.20
C GLY A 58 0.03 13.96 73.84
N SER A 59 1.11 13.18 73.53
CA SER A 59 1.43 12.30 72.41
C SER A 59 2.12 12.93 71.22
N GLN A 60 3.38 12.63 71.08
CA GLN A 60 4.15 12.81 69.85
C GLN A 60 3.52 12.00 68.68
N PRO A 61 3.19 12.65 67.58
CA PRO A 61 2.90 11.90 66.35
C PRO A 61 4.21 11.29 65.84
N GLY A 62 4.15 10.01 65.51
CA GLY A 62 5.27 9.29 64.90
C GLY A 62 5.91 10.03 63.72
N ALA A 63 7.21 9.97 63.64
CA ALA A 63 8.00 10.57 62.58
C ALA A 63 7.45 10.18 61.20
N GLY A 64 6.67 11.08 60.62
CA GLY A 64 6.23 10.97 59.24
C GLY A 64 7.48 10.89 58.35
N LYS A 65 7.61 9.78 57.63
CA LYS A 65 8.67 9.57 56.63
C LYS A 65 8.71 10.80 55.73
N ALA A 66 9.83 11.52 55.72
CA ALA A 66 10.00 12.69 54.86
C ALA A 66 9.59 12.37 53.43
N PRO A 67 8.96 13.30 52.71
CA PRO A 67 8.58 13.07 51.31
C PRO A 67 9.83 12.67 50.51
N GLN A 68 9.90 11.43 50.10
CA GLN A 68 11.01 10.96 49.23
C GLN A 68 10.89 11.70 47.91
N THR A 69 11.94 12.42 47.52
CA THR A 69 12.03 13.01 46.16
C THR A 69 11.86 11.89 45.14
N PRO A 70 10.92 12.00 44.18
CA PRO A 70 10.71 10.97 43.19
C PRO A 70 12.00 10.68 42.45
N GLU A 71 12.38 9.42 42.38
CA GLU A 71 13.57 8.95 41.62
C GLU A 71 13.37 9.16 40.13
N GLN A 72 14.41 9.64 39.44
CA GLN A 72 14.36 9.85 37.97
C GLN A 72 14.56 8.53 37.25
N ALA A 73 13.54 8.07 36.55
CA ALA A 73 13.71 6.94 35.65
C ALA A 73 14.45 7.38 34.37
N THR A 74 15.19 6.44 33.77
CA THR A 74 15.88 6.65 32.48
C THR A 74 15.37 5.65 31.45
N VAL A 75 15.00 6.12 30.27
CA VAL A 75 14.64 5.26 29.13
C VAL A 75 15.62 5.45 27.97
N LYS A 76 16.11 4.36 27.40
CA LYS A 76 17.03 4.36 26.23
C LYS A 76 16.43 3.51 25.13
N ILE A 77 16.69 3.86 23.84
CA ILE A 77 16.27 3.07 22.69
C ILE A 77 17.42 2.81 21.73
N SER A 78 17.34 1.68 21.02
CA SER A 78 18.15 1.33 19.88
C SER A 78 17.29 0.82 18.72
N LEU A 79 17.80 0.95 17.49
CA LEU A 79 17.11 0.53 16.28
C LEU A 79 17.76 -0.74 15.73
N GLY A 80 16.96 -1.78 15.49
CA GLY A 80 17.47 -3.03 14.91
C GLY A 80 17.15 -3.15 13.41
N LYS A 81 17.83 -4.13 12.78
CA LYS A 81 17.65 -4.50 11.36
C LYS A 81 17.89 -3.36 10.37
N LEU A 82 18.77 -2.42 10.70
CA LEU A 82 19.21 -1.37 9.78
C LEU A 82 20.56 -1.75 9.15
N LYS A 83 20.71 -1.44 7.87
CA LYS A 83 22.00 -1.53 7.15
C LYS A 83 22.42 -0.12 6.75
N GLY A 84 23.48 0.40 7.34
CA GLY A 84 23.93 1.78 7.11
C GLY A 84 22.85 2.83 7.40
N GLY A 85 22.10 2.70 8.51
CA GLY A 85 21.03 3.62 8.87
C GLY A 85 19.78 3.57 7.96
N LYS A 86 19.66 2.52 7.13
CA LYS A 86 18.56 2.35 6.17
C LYS A 86 17.78 1.06 6.43
N ALA A 87 16.46 1.11 6.21
CA ALA A 87 15.61 -0.07 6.17
C ALA A 87 14.98 -0.22 4.77
N PRO A 88 14.78 -1.47 4.29
CA PRO A 88 14.05 -1.69 3.05
C PRO A 88 12.57 -1.36 3.26
N ILE A 89 11.91 -0.81 2.21
CA ILE A 89 10.46 -0.65 2.20
C ILE A 89 9.78 -2.02 2.36
N TYR A 90 8.64 -2.09 3.04
CA TYR A 90 7.99 -3.31 3.52
C TYR A 90 8.83 -4.17 4.48
N GLY A 91 9.94 -3.63 4.97
CA GLY A 91 10.69 -4.21 6.08
C GLY A 91 10.06 -3.85 7.43
N THR A 92 10.33 -4.68 8.45
CA THR A 92 9.97 -4.39 9.84
C THR A 92 11.21 -3.88 10.57
N VAL A 93 11.10 -2.69 11.15
CA VAL A 93 12.16 -2.08 11.99
C VAL A 93 11.77 -2.26 13.44
N PRO A 94 12.51 -3.09 14.21
CA PRO A 94 12.32 -3.19 15.65
C PRO A 94 13.03 -2.03 16.36
N VAL A 95 12.36 -1.54 17.41
CA VAL A 95 12.91 -0.63 18.42
C VAL A 95 13.07 -1.46 19.69
N TYR A 96 14.28 -1.55 20.18
CA TYR A 96 14.59 -2.15 21.49
C TYR A 96 14.87 -1.04 22.46
N GLY A 97 14.50 -1.23 23.74
CA GLY A 97 14.82 -0.24 24.76
C GLY A 97 15.04 -0.85 26.14
N THR A 98 15.65 -0.04 26.98
CA THR A 98 15.86 -0.32 28.40
C THR A 98 15.22 0.77 29.25
N VAL A 99 14.79 0.40 30.44
CA VAL A 99 14.25 1.29 31.49
C VAL A 99 15.01 1.01 32.77
N GLU A 100 15.50 2.03 33.42
CA GLU A 100 16.21 1.96 34.72
C GLU A 100 15.66 3.04 35.67
N PRO A 101 15.24 2.66 36.92
CA PRO A 101 15.12 1.30 37.44
C PRO A 101 13.89 0.57 36.85
N PHE A 102 13.94 -0.78 36.83
CA PHE A 102 12.79 -1.60 36.47
C PHE A 102 11.80 -1.67 37.65
N ALA A 103 10.53 -1.51 37.36
CA ALA A 103 9.43 -1.84 38.26
C ALA A 103 8.39 -2.72 37.54
N PRO A 104 7.83 -3.75 38.22
CA PRO A 104 6.78 -4.56 37.64
C PRO A 104 5.57 -3.72 37.18
N GLY A 105 4.98 -4.08 36.05
CA GLY A 105 3.81 -3.38 35.49
C GLY A 105 4.12 -2.13 34.65
N GLN A 106 5.40 -1.72 34.54
CA GLN A 106 5.76 -0.59 33.67
C GLN A 106 5.41 -0.86 32.21
N SER A 107 4.97 0.18 31.52
CA SER A 107 4.84 0.23 30.07
C SER A 107 5.47 1.50 29.49
N VAL A 108 5.89 1.43 28.24
CA VAL A 108 6.54 2.52 27.52
C VAL A 108 5.76 2.81 26.24
N ASP A 109 5.46 4.07 26.01
CA ASP A 109 4.84 4.57 24.77
C ASP A 109 5.90 4.82 23.71
N VAL A 110 6.00 3.94 22.70
CA VAL A 110 6.88 4.12 21.55
C VAL A 110 6.14 4.83 20.44
N THR A 111 6.54 6.08 20.15
CA THR A 111 5.98 6.90 19.08
C THR A 111 6.88 6.82 17.85
N PHE A 112 6.28 6.50 16.70
CA PHE A 112 6.93 6.47 15.40
C PHE A 112 6.54 7.70 14.58
N TYR A 113 7.50 8.23 13.83
CA TYR A 113 7.37 9.42 12.99
C TYR A 113 7.76 9.12 11.56
N LEU A 114 7.19 9.86 10.60
CA LEU A 114 7.58 9.90 9.19
C LEU A 114 7.72 11.37 8.79
N ASP A 115 8.87 11.77 8.29
CA ASP A 115 9.18 13.14 7.84
C ASP A 115 8.82 14.21 8.89
N GLY A 116 9.08 13.86 10.19
CA GLY A 116 8.81 14.75 11.33
C GLY A 116 7.41 14.62 11.93
N HIS A 117 6.42 14.12 11.18
CA HIS A 117 5.04 13.97 11.62
C HIS A 117 4.81 12.65 12.37
N LYS A 118 4.00 12.70 13.43
CA LYS A 118 3.60 11.49 14.18
C LYS A 118 2.82 10.55 13.26
N LEU A 119 3.31 9.31 13.16
CA LEU A 119 2.71 8.28 12.31
C LEU A 119 1.81 7.33 13.12
N LEU A 120 2.33 6.78 14.22
CA LEU A 120 1.60 5.92 15.15
C LEU A 120 2.30 5.85 16.51
N LYS A 121 1.56 5.44 17.53
CA LYS A 121 2.05 5.15 18.88
C LYS A 121 1.77 3.69 19.21
N ARG A 122 2.70 3.03 19.90
CA ARG A 122 2.56 1.66 20.41
C ARG A 122 2.97 1.63 21.84
N GLU A 123 2.14 1.07 22.67
CA GLU A 123 2.51 0.69 24.01
C GLU A 123 3.35 -0.59 23.99
N ALA A 124 4.40 -0.64 24.80
CA ALA A 124 5.29 -1.78 24.94
C ALA A 124 5.49 -2.09 26.44
N HIS A 125 5.06 -3.26 26.87
CA HIS A 125 5.28 -3.72 28.25
C HIS A 125 6.77 -3.92 28.51
N VAL A 126 7.21 -3.44 29.67
CA VAL A 126 8.58 -3.62 30.15
C VAL A 126 8.67 -4.96 30.88
N ARG A 127 9.70 -5.74 30.54
CA ARG A 127 10.00 -7.04 31.16
C ARG A 127 11.32 -6.96 31.91
N PRO A 128 11.54 -7.77 32.95
CA PRO A 128 12.81 -7.79 33.64
C PRO A 128 13.95 -8.12 32.64
N GLY A 129 15.03 -7.39 32.76
CA GLY A 129 16.30 -7.60 32.05
C GLY A 129 17.44 -7.86 33.03
N ASN A 130 18.67 -7.76 32.56
CA ASN A 130 19.84 -7.97 33.41
C ASN A 130 20.19 -6.70 34.21
N GLY A 131 20.80 -6.89 35.40
CA GLY A 131 21.35 -5.78 36.19
C GLY A 131 20.33 -4.79 36.75
N GLY A 132 19.09 -5.24 37.04
CA GLY A 132 18.02 -4.37 37.57
C GLY A 132 17.35 -3.48 36.51
N ALA A 133 17.74 -3.56 35.25
CA ALA A 133 17.09 -2.86 34.14
C ALA A 133 15.86 -3.63 33.63
N GLY A 134 14.87 -2.92 33.14
CA GLY A 134 13.79 -3.46 32.32
C GLY A 134 14.10 -3.39 30.84
N VAL A 135 13.53 -4.31 30.04
CA VAL A 135 13.66 -4.32 28.59
C VAL A 135 12.32 -4.28 27.91
N PHE A 136 12.22 -3.59 26.78
CA PHE A 136 11.00 -3.54 25.95
C PHE A 136 11.31 -3.60 24.48
N LYS A 137 10.31 -3.95 23.67
CA LYS A 137 10.41 -4.02 22.23
C LYS A 137 9.12 -3.53 21.58
N ALA A 138 9.26 -2.65 20.60
CA ALA A 138 8.21 -2.27 19.67
C ALA A 138 8.69 -2.45 18.24
N SER A 139 7.83 -2.41 17.24
CA SER A 139 8.24 -2.48 15.85
C SER A 139 7.28 -1.75 14.93
N ILE A 140 7.78 -1.34 13.75
CA ILE A 140 6.98 -0.74 12.70
C ILE A 140 7.26 -1.43 11.35
N LEU A 141 6.20 -1.74 10.61
CA LEU A 141 6.28 -2.10 9.20
C LEU A 141 6.32 -0.81 8.37
N VAL A 142 7.44 -0.55 7.67
CA VAL A 142 7.59 0.67 6.86
C VAL A 142 6.98 0.47 5.46
N ARG A 143 6.02 1.32 5.09
CA ARG A 143 5.26 1.20 3.84
C ARG A 143 5.43 2.37 2.88
N LYS A 144 6.08 3.44 3.33
CA LYS A 144 6.38 4.64 2.54
C LYS A 144 7.88 4.90 2.58
N ASP A 145 8.42 5.55 1.60
CA ASP A 145 9.76 6.13 1.65
C ASP A 145 9.76 7.37 2.54
N GLY A 146 10.94 7.79 2.98
CA GLY A 146 11.10 8.99 3.80
C GLY A 146 12.06 8.80 4.98
N LYS A 147 12.13 9.82 5.82
CA LYS A 147 12.89 9.82 7.08
C LYS A 147 11.98 9.40 8.22
N TYR A 148 12.17 8.18 8.70
CA TYR A 148 11.50 7.68 9.88
C TYR A 148 12.27 8.04 11.14
N ALA A 149 11.55 8.12 12.27
CA ALA A 149 12.15 8.21 13.59
C ALA A 149 11.27 7.49 14.61
N ALA A 150 11.87 7.16 15.76
CA ALA A 150 11.17 6.66 16.93
C ALA A 150 11.65 7.39 18.18
N SER A 151 10.76 7.63 19.14
CA SER A 151 11.05 8.00 20.51
C SER A 151 10.25 7.12 21.46
N ALA A 152 10.72 6.97 22.68
CA ALA A 152 10.03 6.26 23.74
C ALA A 152 9.74 7.21 24.90
N HIS A 153 8.56 7.13 25.46
CA HIS A 153 8.12 7.87 26.65
C HIS A 153 7.71 6.88 27.73
N LEU A 154 8.39 6.93 28.87
CA LEU A 154 8.00 6.24 30.09
C LEU A 154 7.16 7.19 30.93
N PRO A 155 5.89 6.91 31.20
CA PRO A 155 5.06 7.73 32.11
C PRO A 155 5.61 7.72 33.52
N ALA A 156 5.37 8.78 34.26
CA ALA A 156 5.60 8.80 35.72
C ALA A 156 4.71 7.76 36.39
N SER A 157 5.24 7.04 37.39
CA SER A 157 4.49 6.02 38.14
C SER A 157 5.02 5.88 39.54
N GLY A 158 4.14 6.00 40.52
CA GLY A 158 4.49 5.92 41.94
C GLY A 158 5.57 6.95 42.31
N SER A 159 6.71 6.50 42.87
CA SER A 159 7.85 7.33 43.23
C SER A 159 8.83 7.59 42.05
N LEU A 160 8.53 7.17 40.81
CA LEU A 160 9.38 7.38 39.66
C LEU A 160 8.89 8.54 38.78
N ARG A 161 9.79 9.45 38.43
CA ARG A 161 9.54 10.45 37.40
C ARG A 161 9.66 9.80 36.02
N GLY A 162 8.76 10.21 35.11
CA GLY A 162 8.82 9.74 33.73
C GLY A 162 10.04 10.27 32.96
N ASP A 163 10.34 9.65 31.82
CA ASP A 163 11.43 10.05 30.91
C ASP A 163 11.01 9.92 29.44
N THR A 164 11.66 10.70 28.58
CA THR A 164 11.43 10.64 27.12
C THR A 164 12.74 10.69 26.36
N THR A 165 12.97 9.69 25.52
CA THR A 165 14.20 9.64 24.71
C THR A 165 14.22 10.71 23.63
N VAL A 166 15.43 11.11 23.19
CA VAL A 166 15.61 11.80 21.93
C VAL A 166 15.22 10.87 20.76
N ARG A 167 14.76 11.46 19.65
CA ARG A 167 14.37 10.68 18.47
C ARG A 167 15.57 10.02 17.83
N LYS A 168 15.52 8.70 17.61
CA LYS A 168 16.44 7.93 16.78
C LYS A 168 15.84 7.78 15.38
N SER A 169 16.59 8.17 14.34
CA SER A 169 16.08 8.22 12.97
C SER A 169 16.76 7.22 12.04
N TRP A 170 16.04 6.82 10.97
CA TRP A 170 16.57 6.02 9.85
C TRP A 170 15.89 6.45 8.55
N ARG A 171 16.47 6.02 7.41
CA ARG A 171 15.89 6.28 6.09
C ARG A 171 15.29 5.01 5.51
N VAL A 172 14.17 5.19 4.80
CA VAL A 172 13.54 4.17 3.95
C VAL A 172 13.54 4.69 2.53
N SER A 173 13.97 3.88 1.58
CA SER A 173 13.96 4.22 0.16
C SER A 173 13.54 3.01 -0.67
N PHE A 174 12.95 3.26 -1.84
CA PHE A 174 12.67 2.21 -2.78
C PHE A 174 13.97 1.64 -3.36
N PRO A 175 14.12 0.30 -3.45
CA PRO A 175 15.19 -0.32 -4.22
C PRO A 175 14.89 -0.24 -5.72
N ALA A 176 15.89 -0.42 -6.56
CA ALA A 176 15.67 -0.87 -7.93
C ALA A 176 15.25 -2.35 -7.90
N LEU A 177 14.39 -2.76 -8.85
CA LEU A 177 13.92 -4.14 -8.98
C LEU A 177 14.24 -4.68 -10.38
N GLY A 178 14.58 -5.97 -10.43
CA GLY A 178 14.90 -6.68 -11.68
C GLY A 178 14.80 -8.19 -11.52
N GLN A 179 15.06 -8.89 -12.62
CA GLN A 179 14.96 -10.34 -12.74
C GLN A 179 15.66 -11.08 -11.58
N GLY A 180 15.00 -12.09 -11.03
CA GLY A 180 15.51 -12.95 -9.97
C GLY A 180 15.35 -12.39 -8.55
N GLN A 181 15.09 -11.10 -8.37
CA GLN A 181 14.86 -10.53 -7.03
C GLN A 181 13.51 -10.99 -6.45
N CYS A 182 13.52 -11.33 -5.17
CA CYS A 182 12.35 -11.83 -4.45
C CYS A 182 12.14 -11.11 -3.12
N GLY A 183 10.90 -11.11 -2.63
CA GLY A 183 10.59 -10.62 -1.29
C GLY A 183 9.35 -9.74 -1.22
N PRO A 184 9.09 -9.16 -0.02
CA PRO A 184 7.88 -8.37 0.23
C PRO A 184 7.76 -7.13 -0.67
N VAL A 185 8.88 -6.51 -1.03
CA VAL A 185 8.91 -5.33 -1.91
C VAL A 185 8.43 -5.70 -3.30
N VAL A 186 8.95 -6.82 -3.88
CA VAL A 186 8.52 -7.31 -5.20
C VAL A 186 7.03 -7.67 -5.17
N LYS A 187 6.57 -8.36 -4.14
CA LYS A 187 5.14 -8.68 -3.96
C LYS A 187 4.28 -7.41 -3.94
N GLY A 188 4.71 -6.39 -3.19
CA GLY A 188 4.03 -5.10 -3.11
C GLY A 188 4.04 -4.35 -4.45
N PHE A 189 5.18 -4.35 -5.16
CA PHE A 189 5.34 -3.76 -6.48
C PHE A 189 4.38 -4.38 -7.50
N LYS A 190 4.36 -5.72 -7.62
CA LYS A 190 3.43 -6.45 -8.48
C LYS A 190 1.96 -6.11 -8.17
N LYS A 191 1.62 -6.01 -6.88
CA LYS A 191 0.26 -5.62 -6.46
C LYS A 191 -0.09 -4.18 -6.86
N ALA A 192 0.87 -3.27 -6.82
CA ALA A 192 0.68 -1.89 -7.26
C ALA A 192 0.53 -1.80 -8.79
N MET A 193 1.33 -2.58 -9.56
CA MET A 193 1.20 -2.71 -11.01
C MET A 193 -0.19 -3.25 -11.40
N ALA A 194 -0.65 -4.32 -10.76
CA ALA A 194 -1.94 -4.94 -11.02
C ALA A 194 -3.14 -3.99 -10.81
N LYS A 195 -3.05 -3.05 -9.86
CA LYS A 195 -4.08 -2.02 -9.65
C LYS A 195 -4.22 -1.04 -10.82
N MET A 196 -3.21 -0.95 -11.66
CA MET A 196 -3.19 -0.09 -12.85
C MET A 196 -3.45 -0.89 -14.14
N GLY A 197 -3.85 -2.18 -14.02
CA GLY A 197 -4.10 -3.05 -15.15
C GLY A 197 -2.88 -3.81 -15.68
N TYR A 198 -1.68 -3.60 -15.13
CA TYR A 198 -0.50 -4.38 -15.55
C TYR A 198 -0.51 -5.75 -14.87
N VAL A 199 -0.52 -6.82 -15.68
CA VAL A 199 -0.79 -8.18 -15.19
C VAL A 199 0.48 -8.89 -14.74
N SER A 200 0.92 -8.72 -13.49
CA SER A 200 2.20 -9.25 -13.02
C SER A 200 2.18 -10.66 -12.43
N GLY A 201 1.12 -11.39 -12.61
CA GLY A 201 1.00 -12.74 -12.05
C GLY A 201 1.23 -12.79 -10.52
N GLY A 202 1.03 -13.94 -9.92
CA GLY A 202 1.21 -14.16 -8.48
C GLY A 202 2.68 -14.25 -8.03
N GLY A 203 2.88 -14.39 -6.71
CA GLY A 203 4.18 -14.68 -6.13
C GLY A 203 5.00 -13.46 -5.71
N LYS A 204 6.16 -13.75 -5.09
CA LYS A 204 7.05 -12.76 -4.46
C LYS A 204 8.34 -12.48 -5.23
N CYS A 205 8.49 -13.03 -6.44
CA CYS A 205 9.70 -12.88 -7.26
C CYS A 205 9.42 -12.08 -8.53
N PHE A 206 10.39 -11.27 -8.92
CA PHE A 206 10.44 -10.60 -10.21
C PHE A 206 10.91 -11.64 -11.25
N ASN A 207 10.02 -12.11 -12.07
CA ASN A 207 10.24 -13.13 -13.10
C ASN A 207 10.03 -12.55 -14.50
N GLY A 208 10.19 -13.35 -15.57
CA GLY A 208 10.03 -12.91 -16.95
C GLY A 208 8.67 -12.27 -17.24
N ARG A 209 7.57 -12.76 -16.62
CA ARG A 209 6.26 -12.09 -16.73
C ARG A 209 6.31 -10.68 -16.13
N THR A 210 6.90 -10.50 -14.94
CA THR A 210 7.06 -9.18 -14.32
C THR A 210 7.94 -8.25 -15.18
N GLY A 211 8.96 -8.80 -15.86
CA GLY A 211 9.77 -8.06 -16.85
C GLY A 211 8.93 -7.55 -18.03
N ARG A 212 8.14 -8.42 -18.63
CA ARG A 212 7.25 -8.03 -19.76
C ARG A 212 6.24 -6.95 -19.36
N GLU A 213 5.69 -7.03 -18.16
CA GLU A 213 4.79 -5.97 -17.68
C GLU A 213 5.50 -4.67 -17.38
N MET A 214 6.75 -4.75 -16.93
CA MET A 214 7.58 -3.57 -16.80
C MET A 214 7.85 -2.95 -18.17
N LEU A 215 8.04 -3.76 -19.20
CA LEU A 215 8.12 -3.29 -20.58
C LEU A 215 6.81 -2.60 -21.03
N ALA A 216 5.64 -3.20 -20.73
CA ALA A 216 4.34 -2.57 -21.00
C ALA A 216 4.17 -1.23 -20.29
N TYR A 217 4.51 -1.17 -19.00
CA TYR A 217 4.48 0.08 -18.22
C TYR A 217 5.35 1.16 -18.88
N ARG A 218 6.57 0.82 -19.27
CA ARG A 218 7.48 1.76 -19.91
C ARG A 218 6.99 2.23 -21.27
N LYS A 219 6.41 1.34 -22.07
CA LYS A 219 5.79 1.64 -23.36
C LYS A 219 4.62 2.61 -23.21
N VAL A 220 3.72 2.35 -22.27
CA VAL A 220 2.57 3.24 -21.96
C VAL A 220 3.05 4.64 -21.56
N ASN A 221 4.14 4.73 -20.80
CA ASN A 221 4.64 5.99 -20.22
C ASN A 221 5.77 6.65 -21.05
N GLY A 222 6.01 6.22 -22.29
CA GLY A 222 7.02 6.83 -23.18
C GLY A 222 8.46 6.75 -22.65
N MET A 223 8.77 5.71 -21.86
CA MET A 223 10.09 5.51 -21.26
C MET A 223 10.96 4.60 -22.13
N ALA A 224 12.29 4.59 -21.88
CA ALA A 224 13.20 3.64 -22.50
C ALA A 224 12.69 2.19 -22.32
N ARG A 225 12.54 1.46 -23.43
CA ARG A 225 11.87 0.16 -23.51
C ARG A 225 12.79 -0.98 -23.03
N ASN A 226 12.75 -1.28 -21.74
CA ASN A 226 13.45 -2.40 -21.11
C ASN A 226 12.64 -2.96 -19.93
N GLU A 227 13.11 -4.05 -19.32
CA GLU A 227 12.42 -4.79 -18.28
C GLU A 227 12.87 -4.43 -16.85
N HIS A 228 13.67 -3.38 -16.66
CA HIS A 228 14.18 -2.97 -15.34
C HIS A 228 13.31 -1.91 -14.69
N ALA A 229 13.14 -2.01 -13.37
CA ALA A 229 12.49 -1.00 -12.55
C ALA A 229 13.52 -0.26 -11.69
N GLY A 230 14.06 0.85 -12.17
CA GLY A 230 14.91 1.74 -11.37
C GLY A 230 14.17 2.31 -10.16
N LYS A 231 14.90 2.83 -9.17
CA LYS A 231 14.32 3.35 -7.90
C LYS A 231 13.18 4.34 -8.13
N GLY A 232 13.36 5.33 -9.01
CA GLY A 232 12.34 6.34 -9.30
C GLY A 232 11.07 5.74 -9.92
N LEU A 233 11.22 4.73 -10.80
CA LEU A 233 10.09 4.03 -11.39
C LEU A 233 9.35 3.19 -10.33
N VAL A 234 10.07 2.49 -9.47
CA VAL A 234 9.46 1.74 -8.36
C VAL A 234 8.65 2.69 -7.48
N GLN A 235 9.18 3.87 -7.17
CA GLN A 235 8.48 4.90 -6.40
C GLN A 235 7.22 5.41 -7.11
N GLN A 236 7.27 5.63 -8.43
CA GLN A 236 6.11 6.02 -9.23
C GLN A 236 4.99 4.98 -9.18
N VAL A 237 5.34 3.69 -9.36
CA VAL A 237 4.40 2.56 -9.30
C VAL A 237 3.75 2.45 -7.92
N PHE A 238 4.52 2.56 -6.84
CA PHE A 238 3.95 2.55 -5.48
C PHE A 238 3.09 3.79 -5.19
N GLY A 239 3.33 4.89 -5.89
CA GLY A 239 2.51 6.10 -5.87
C GLY A 239 1.25 6.02 -6.75
N GLY A 240 1.01 4.87 -7.42
CA GLY A 240 -0.15 4.68 -8.32
C GLY A 240 -0.09 5.51 -9.60
N ARG A 241 1.12 5.94 -10.01
CA ARG A 241 1.32 6.73 -11.23
C ARG A 241 1.70 5.85 -12.42
N GLY A 242 1.32 6.24 -13.62
CA GLY A 242 1.67 5.56 -14.86
C GLY A 242 0.65 4.52 -15.33
N GLY A 243 -0.61 4.64 -14.88
CA GLY A 243 -1.73 3.89 -15.45
C GLY A 243 -2.03 4.33 -16.88
N TYR A 244 -2.61 3.42 -17.66
CA TYR A 244 -3.12 3.71 -18.99
C TYR A 244 -4.46 4.46 -18.89
N ARG A 245 -4.66 5.48 -19.73
CA ARG A 245 -5.94 6.16 -19.88
C ARG A 245 -6.68 5.55 -21.07
N VAL A 246 -7.80 4.91 -20.81
CA VAL A 246 -8.68 4.33 -21.83
C VAL A 246 -9.20 5.44 -22.75
N ARG A 247 -9.18 5.19 -24.06
CA ARG A 247 -9.61 6.15 -25.07
C ARG A 247 -11.10 6.04 -25.39
N HIS A 248 -11.65 4.80 -25.32
CA HIS A 248 -13.05 4.49 -25.64
C HIS A 248 -13.83 3.93 -24.43
N PRO A 249 -13.94 4.67 -23.31
CA PRO A 249 -14.56 4.15 -22.10
C PRO A 249 -16.05 3.81 -22.24
N GLU A 250 -16.72 4.37 -23.24
CA GLU A 250 -18.13 4.15 -23.58
C GLU A 250 -18.37 2.77 -24.22
N ALA A 251 -17.37 2.12 -24.78
CA ALA A 251 -17.51 0.85 -25.49
C ALA A 251 -17.69 -0.39 -24.58
N GLY A 252 -17.70 -0.18 -23.25
CA GLY A 252 -17.86 -1.30 -22.32
C GLY A 252 -16.61 -2.17 -22.22
N GLU A 253 -16.75 -3.48 -22.39
CA GLU A 253 -15.60 -4.41 -22.45
C GLU A 253 -15.03 -4.43 -23.87
N HIS A 254 -13.75 -4.08 -24.01
CA HIS A 254 -13.12 -3.93 -25.32
C HIS A 254 -11.59 -4.00 -25.24
N ALA A 255 -10.95 -4.15 -26.41
CA ALA A 255 -9.51 -4.08 -26.59
C ALA A 255 -9.09 -2.75 -27.23
N GLU A 256 -7.96 -2.17 -26.79
CA GLU A 256 -7.32 -1.03 -27.42
C GLU A 256 -5.87 -1.36 -27.82
N VAL A 257 -5.47 -0.96 -29.02
CA VAL A 257 -4.11 -1.13 -29.54
C VAL A 257 -3.57 0.23 -30.00
N PRO A 258 -3.04 1.05 -29.06
CA PRO A 258 -2.31 2.27 -29.41
C PRO A 258 -0.97 1.93 -30.04
N LEU A 259 -0.86 2.15 -31.37
CA LEU A 259 0.30 1.76 -32.18
C LEU A 259 1.58 2.51 -31.79
N ASP A 260 1.46 3.77 -31.34
CA ASP A 260 2.58 4.57 -30.83
C ASP A 260 3.19 3.96 -29.54
N LYS A 261 2.36 3.34 -28.71
CA LYS A 261 2.76 2.72 -27.45
C LYS A 261 3.18 1.27 -27.60
N GLN A 262 2.71 0.58 -28.62
CA GLN A 262 3.02 -0.84 -28.83
C GLN A 262 2.57 -1.70 -27.64
N VAL A 263 1.31 -1.55 -27.22
CA VAL A 263 0.65 -2.35 -26.18
C VAL A 263 -0.73 -2.81 -26.65
N LEU A 264 -1.18 -3.92 -26.11
CA LEU A 264 -2.56 -4.37 -26.13
C LEU A 264 -3.15 -4.10 -24.75
N VAL A 265 -4.25 -3.37 -24.70
CA VAL A 265 -4.97 -3.03 -23.46
C VAL A 265 -6.34 -3.66 -23.51
N LEU A 266 -6.64 -4.52 -22.55
CA LEU A 266 -7.98 -5.06 -22.34
C LEU A 266 -8.64 -4.25 -21.22
N THR A 267 -9.84 -3.75 -21.47
CA THR A 267 -10.49 -2.78 -20.60
C THR A 267 -11.97 -3.08 -20.39
N LYS A 268 -12.50 -2.63 -19.29
CA LYS A 268 -13.94 -2.65 -18.98
C LYS A 268 -14.37 -1.22 -18.62
N GLY A 269 -15.01 -0.56 -19.59
CA GLY A 269 -15.25 0.87 -19.51
C GLY A 269 -13.95 1.64 -19.38
N ASP A 270 -13.83 2.50 -18.39
CA ASP A 270 -12.66 3.33 -18.11
C ASP A 270 -11.49 2.62 -17.41
N LYS A 271 -11.62 1.31 -17.13
CA LYS A 271 -10.67 0.56 -16.30
C LYS A 271 -9.93 -0.51 -17.09
N PRO A 272 -8.63 -0.32 -17.37
CA PRO A 272 -7.81 -1.39 -17.91
C PRO A 272 -7.65 -2.50 -16.87
N PHE A 273 -7.90 -3.75 -17.25
CA PHE A 273 -7.70 -4.90 -16.40
C PHE A 273 -6.54 -5.80 -16.83
N ALA A 274 -6.09 -5.66 -18.11
CA ALA A 274 -4.90 -6.34 -18.60
C ALA A 274 -4.18 -5.49 -19.67
N ILE A 275 -2.87 -5.24 -19.46
CA ILE A 275 -2.02 -4.49 -20.38
C ILE A 275 -0.81 -5.36 -20.71
N TYR A 276 -0.62 -5.64 -22.01
CA TYR A 276 0.45 -6.49 -22.52
C TYR A 276 1.34 -5.70 -23.48
N PRO A 277 2.68 -5.90 -23.46
CA PRO A 277 3.55 -5.36 -24.48
C PRO A 277 3.38 -6.18 -25.77
N VAL A 278 3.31 -5.50 -26.90
CA VAL A 278 3.13 -6.13 -28.22
C VAL A 278 4.14 -5.60 -29.24
N SER A 279 4.20 -6.25 -30.39
CA SER A 279 4.85 -5.75 -31.60
C SER A 279 3.84 -5.77 -32.74
N THR A 280 3.51 -4.58 -33.26
CA THR A 280 2.54 -4.38 -34.34
C THR A 280 3.24 -4.31 -35.72
N GLY A 281 2.49 -4.02 -36.77
CA GLY A 281 3.00 -3.95 -38.15
C GLY A 281 4.14 -2.94 -38.32
N LYS A 282 5.20 -3.37 -39.05
CA LYS A 282 6.30 -2.50 -39.44
C LYS A 282 5.82 -1.45 -40.47
N PRO A 283 6.59 -0.38 -40.76
CA PRO A 283 6.16 0.68 -41.67
C PRO A 283 5.77 0.22 -43.10
N SER A 284 6.42 -0.86 -43.60
CA SER A 284 6.11 -1.43 -44.93
C SER A 284 4.85 -2.32 -44.96
N THR A 285 4.39 -2.78 -43.78
CA THR A 285 3.17 -3.59 -43.62
C THR A 285 2.47 -3.18 -42.33
N PRO A 286 1.88 -1.97 -42.30
CA PRO A 286 1.32 -1.39 -41.07
C PRO A 286 0.10 -2.17 -40.59
N THR A 287 -0.12 -2.16 -39.27
CA THR A 287 -1.39 -2.58 -38.71
C THR A 287 -2.46 -1.56 -39.09
N VAL A 288 -3.58 -2.04 -39.64
CA VAL A 288 -4.69 -1.16 -40.04
C VAL A 288 -5.36 -0.53 -38.83
N THR A 289 -5.60 0.78 -38.91
CA THR A 289 -6.30 1.55 -37.84
C THR A 289 -7.80 1.50 -38.07
N GLY A 290 -8.57 1.62 -37.01
CA GLY A 290 -10.04 1.62 -37.05
C GLY A 290 -10.66 0.93 -35.87
N GLU A 291 -11.98 0.82 -35.96
CA GLU A 291 -12.81 0.06 -35.02
C GLU A 291 -13.25 -1.23 -35.71
N TYR A 292 -13.08 -2.34 -35.01
CA TYR A 292 -13.39 -3.68 -35.50
C TYR A 292 -13.99 -4.52 -34.39
N SER A 293 -14.36 -5.79 -34.71
CA SER A 293 -14.77 -6.77 -33.71
C SER A 293 -14.06 -8.10 -33.95
N PHE A 294 -13.76 -8.79 -32.86
CA PHE A 294 -13.21 -10.14 -32.96
C PHE A 294 -14.23 -11.13 -33.53
N TYR A 295 -13.85 -11.87 -34.58
CA TYR A 295 -14.81 -12.72 -35.31
C TYR A 295 -14.36 -14.19 -35.49
N ARG A 296 -13.08 -14.53 -35.29
CA ARG A 296 -12.57 -15.88 -35.47
C ARG A 296 -11.46 -16.21 -34.49
N GLN A 297 -11.54 -17.35 -33.86
CA GLN A 297 -10.49 -17.92 -33.00
C GLN A 297 -9.85 -19.14 -33.68
N GLU A 298 -8.53 -19.28 -33.47
CA GLU A 298 -7.74 -20.42 -33.96
C GLU A 298 -6.78 -20.87 -32.84
N PRO A 299 -7.05 -22.00 -32.17
CA PRO A 299 -6.21 -22.49 -31.07
C PRO A 299 -4.95 -23.18 -31.59
N GLY A 300 -3.90 -23.19 -30.80
CA GLY A 300 -2.64 -23.82 -31.14
C GLY A 300 -1.81 -23.00 -32.16
N TYR A 301 -0.91 -23.67 -32.89
CA TYR A 301 -0.11 -23.06 -33.95
C TYR A 301 -0.80 -23.25 -35.29
N ASN A 302 -0.80 -22.23 -36.10
CA ASN A 302 -1.18 -22.34 -37.50
C ASN A 302 0.07 -22.45 -38.42
N ALA A 303 -0.14 -22.55 -39.74
CA ALA A 303 0.93 -22.70 -40.73
C ALA A 303 1.89 -21.50 -40.77
N GLU A 304 1.44 -20.31 -40.43
CA GLU A 304 2.24 -19.07 -40.34
C GLU A 304 3.02 -18.93 -39.03
N GLY A 305 2.96 -19.94 -38.14
CA GLY A 305 3.62 -19.93 -36.85
C GLY A 305 2.95 -19.00 -35.82
N MET A 306 1.71 -18.57 -36.09
CA MET A 306 0.92 -17.80 -35.13
C MET A 306 0.33 -18.75 -34.08
N TYR A 307 0.40 -18.35 -32.79
CA TYR A 307 0.00 -19.16 -31.66
C TYR A 307 -1.23 -18.59 -30.96
N TYR A 308 -2.33 -19.38 -30.92
CA TYR A 308 -3.61 -18.98 -30.34
C TYR A 308 -4.11 -17.64 -30.90
N SER A 309 -4.46 -17.64 -32.20
CA SER A 309 -4.85 -16.42 -32.92
C SER A 309 -6.29 -16.04 -32.71
N PHE A 310 -6.55 -14.75 -32.48
CA PHE A 310 -7.89 -14.17 -32.47
C PHE A 310 -7.96 -13.05 -33.48
N TYR A 311 -8.72 -13.26 -34.55
CA TYR A 311 -8.79 -12.41 -35.74
C TYR A 311 -9.86 -11.34 -35.59
N TRP A 312 -9.56 -10.14 -36.05
CA TRP A 312 -10.42 -8.97 -35.94
C TRP A 312 -10.62 -8.22 -37.28
N HIS A 313 -9.77 -8.43 -38.28
CA HIS A 313 -9.94 -7.86 -39.63
C HIS A 313 -9.19 -8.68 -40.66
N ASN A 314 -9.90 -9.22 -41.69
CA ASN A 314 -9.30 -10.08 -42.72
C ASN A 314 -8.35 -11.16 -42.08
N GLY A 315 -7.06 -11.13 -42.39
CA GLY A 315 -6.05 -12.00 -41.80
C GLY A 315 -5.34 -11.42 -40.58
N TYR A 316 -5.72 -10.24 -40.09
CA TYR A 316 -5.09 -9.61 -38.93
C TYR A 316 -5.60 -10.23 -37.64
N ALA A 317 -4.68 -10.59 -36.77
CA ALA A 317 -4.98 -11.22 -35.47
C ALA A 317 -4.12 -10.70 -34.33
N VAL A 318 -4.62 -10.85 -33.11
CA VAL A 318 -3.82 -10.88 -31.89
C VAL A 318 -3.37 -12.32 -31.70
N HIS A 319 -2.06 -12.57 -31.68
CA HIS A 319 -1.51 -13.91 -31.56
C HIS A 319 -0.15 -13.95 -30.89
N GLY A 320 0.21 -15.07 -30.27
CA GLY A 320 1.56 -15.33 -29.80
C GLY A 320 2.52 -15.54 -30.97
N TYR A 321 3.74 -15.04 -30.81
CA TYR A 321 4.79 -15.23 -31.82
C TYR A 321 6.17 -15.38 -31.18
N ALA A 322 7.08 -16.08 -31.85
CA ALA A 322 8.43 -16.33 -31.35
C ALA A 322 9.22 -15.02 -31.16
N GLU A 323 9.03 -14.07 -32.10
CA GLU A 323 9.71 -12.77 -32.06
C GLU A 323 8.74 -11.63 -31.75
N VAL A 324 8.93 -11.01 -30.60
CA VAL A 324 8.16 -9.85 -30.14
C VAL A 324 9.15 -8.76 -29.71
N PRO A 325 9.78 -8.06 -30.68
CA PRO A 325 10.68 -6.96 -30.33
C PRO A 325 9.91 -5.82 -29.68
N ASN A 326 10.63 -4.89 -29.06
CA ASN A 326 10.02 -3.77 -28.37
C ASN A 326 9.56 -2.62 -29.30
N TYR A 327 9.55 -2.86 -30.60
CA TYR A 327 9.14 -1.95 -31.69
C TYR A 327 8.22 -2.67 -32.68
N ALA A 328 7.65 -1.93 -33.63
CA ALA A 328 6.79 -2.46 -34.70
C ALA A 328 7.60 -3.31 -35.71
N ALA A 329 7.26 -4.60 -35.87
CA ALA A 329 8.03 -5.54 -36.69
C ALA A 329 7.18 -6.62 -37.41
N SER A 330 5.87 -6.68 -37.15
CA SER A 330 4.99 -7.68 -37.77
C SER A 330 4.62 -7.32 -39.23
N HIS A 331 3.87 -8.18 -39.89
CA HIS A 331 3.25 -7.92 -41.20
C HIS A 331 1.81 -7.38 -41.06
N GLY A 332 1.49 -6.74 -39.90
CA GLY A 332 0.21 -6.13 -39.66
C GLY A 332 -0.53 -6.70 -38.44
N CYS A 333 -0.28 -7.94 -38.03
CA CYS A 333 -0.84 -8.53 -36.82
C CYS A 333 -0.30 -7.88 -35.57
N VAL A 334 -1.00 -8.09 -34.44
CA VAL A 334 -0.58 -7.72 -33.08
C VAL A 334 0.10 -8.94 -32.46
N ARG A 335 1.44 -8.97 -32.47
CA ARG A 335 2.24 -10.03 -31.88
C ARG A 335 2.37 -9.87 -30.40
N THR A 336 2.06 -10.91 -29.65
CA THR A 336 2.21 -11.01 -28.18
C THR A 336 3.25 -12.08 -27.84
N PHE A 337 3.75 -12.06 -26.60
CA PHE A 337 4.62 -13.15 -26.14
C PHE A 337 3.84 -14.47 -26.02
N ILE A 338 4.40 -15.57 -26.54
CA ILE A 338 3.81 -16.91 -26.47
C ILE A 338 3.40 -17.26 -25.03
N ALA A 339 4.23 -16.88 -24.03
CA ALA A 339 3.96 -17.17 -22.62
C ALA A 339 2.74 -16.43 -22.03
N ASP A 340 2.25 -15.39 -22.68
CA ASP A 340 1.10 -14.61 -22.25
C ASP A 340 -0.14 -14.87 -23.11
N GLN A 341 0.06 -15.36 -24.33
CA GLN A 341 -1.00 -15.50 -25.34
C GLN A 341 -2.16 -16.42 -24.94
N PRO A 342 -1.99 -17.59 -24.29
CA PRO A 342 -3.13 -18.39 -23.87
C PRO A 342 -4.09 -17.62 -22.96
N ARG A 343 -3.53 -16.81 -22.07
CA ARG A 343 -4.33 -15.96 -21.17
C ARG A 343 -5.02 -14.81 -21.91
N ILE A 344 -4.36 -14.19 -22.90
CA ILE A 344 -4.96 -13.15 -23.74
C ILE A 344 -6.13 -13.75 -24.51
N TYR A 345 -5.93 -14.94 -25.10
CA TYR A 345 -6.93 -15.66 -25.88
C TYR A 345 -8.19 -16.00 -25.05
N GLU A 346 -8.02 -16.37 -23.77
CA GLU A 346 -9.12 -16.62 -22.83
C GLU A 346 -9.86 -15.34 -22.39
N GLN A 347 -9.20 -14.18 -22.49
CA GLN A 347 -9.75 -12.89 -22.08
C GLN A 347 -10.46 -12.13 -23.20
N LEU A 348 -10.24 -12.51 -24.46
CA LEU A 348 -10.89 -11.92 -25.63
C LEU A 348 -12.14 -12.73 -26.01
N HIS A 349 -13.18 -12.05 -26.49
CA HIS A 349 -14.46 -12.68 -26.79
C HIS A 349 -14.92 -12.38 -28.23
N TYR A 350 -15.72 -13.30 -28.81
CA TYR A 350 -16.39 -13.05 -30.08
C TYR A 350 -17.29 -11.82 -30.00
N GLY A 351 -17.23 -10.96 -31.01
CA GLY A 351 -18.01 -9.74 -31.07
C GLY A 351 -17.50 -8.61 -30.18
N GLU A 352 -16.46 -8.87 -29.37
CA GLU A 352 -15.84 -7.82 -28.53
C GLU A 352 -15.17 -6.78 -29.44
N PRO A 353 -15.39 -5.46 -29.20
CA PRO A 353 -14.76 -4.41 -29.97
C PRO A 353 -13.25 -4.36 -29.77
N ILE A 354 -12.51 -4.02 -30.84
CA ILE A 354 -11.10 -3.69 -30.81
C ILE A 354 -10.87 -2.37 -31.54
N PHE A 355 -10.24 -1.41 -30.87
CA PHE A 355 -9.87 -0.11 -31.40
C PHE A 355 -8.37 -0.07 -31.66
N VAL A 356 -7.97 0.18 -32.91
CA VAL A 356 -6.57 0.27 -33.34
C VAL A 356 -6.29 1.69 -33.80
N PHE A 357 -5.31 2.40 -33.18
CA PHE A 357 -5.03 3.82 -33.44
C PHE A 357 -3.59 4.22 -33.16
#